data_633ff55bd6428703d40256180b42bde5
#
_entry.id   633ff55bd6428703d40256180b42bde5
#
_cell.length_a   1.000
_cell.length_b   1.000
_cell.length_c   1.000
_cell.angle_alpha   90.00
_cell.angle_beta   90.00
_cell.angle_gamma   90.00
#
_symmetry.space_group_name_H-M   'P 1'
#
loop_
_entity.id
_entity.type
_entity.pdbx_description
1 polymer ?
#
loop_
_entity_poly.entity_id
_entity_poly.type
_entity_poly.pdbx_seq_one_letter_code
_entity_poly.pdbx_strand_id
1 'polypeptide(L)'
;MINLQNLIRTNIRELISCAETKAEENVRDSQHIMLDANENPYNKPFNRYPSDDQIELKEELAKLKGVRTKEIFLSNGSTEAIDMCYRIFCQPKVDNVVAIEPTCELYRRYAYLNDIEYRSTLLDDDFQLNAAELLDACDKHTKLLWLCSPNTPSGNLLNVEEVEKVLKGFDGIVIIDEAYADFTRLQTFRERISEFPNMIVLNTFSKAWASAAIRLGVVYAQEAIISIFNKVSSPYHISQLTQEQGLDALKHRYDIEDWIKILLLERKRMILAFESLACCEKVYPSNANFFLAKMKEAQSVYDYLCEKGIHVRECSNVSLCGNCLRITIGSKAENAEILGLLRCYKSTK
;
A
#
# COMPACT_ATOMS: atom_id res chain seq x y z
N MET A 1 -6.23 -20.66 17.10
CA MET A 1 -7.21 -19.78 16.40
C MET A 1 -7.11 -18.41 17.03
N ILE A 2 -6.81 -17.40 16.23
CA ILE A 2 -6.72 -16.01 16.69
C ILE A 2 -8.10 -15.55 17.10
N ASN A 3 -8.19 -14.96 18.31
CA ASN A 3 -9.43 -14.36 18.77
C ASN A 3 -9.47 -12.89 18.35
N LEU A 4 -10.05 -12.63 17.17
CA LEU A 4 -10.15 -11.30 16.59
C LEU A 4 -10.78 -10.27 17.55
N GLN A 5 -11.73 -10.69 18.39
CA GLN A 5 -12.36 -9.80 19.39
C GLN A 5 -11.36 -9.22 20.39
N ASN A 6 -10.29 -9.96 20.72
CA ASN A 6 -9.25 -9.49 21.64
C ASN A 6 -8.26 -8.53 20.98
N LEU A 7 -8.20 -8.52 19.64
CA LEU A 7 -7.33 -7.62 18.87
C LEU A 7 -7.99 -6.28 18.59
N ILE A 8 -9.32 -6.21 18.59
CA ILE A 8 -10.05 -4.96 18.32
C ILE A 8 -9.96 -4.04 19.55
N ARG A 9 -9.69 -2.76 19.32
CA ARG A 9 -9.69 -1.71 20.33
C ARG A 9 -11.03 -1.65 21.07
N THR A 10 -11.00 -1.41 22.38
CA THR A 10 -12.18 -1.51 23.25
C THR A 10 -13.38 -0.68 22.78
N ASN A 11 -13.18 0.60 22.50
CA ASN A 11 -14.26 1.48 22.02
C ASN A 11 -14.81 1.06 20.64
N ILE A 12 -13.99 0.44 19.80
CA ILE A 12 -14.45 -0.10 18.50
C ILE A 12 -15.30 -1.35 18.71
N ARG A 13 -14.95 -2.22 19.68
CA ARG A 13 -15.81 -3.36 20.04
C ARG A 13 -17.19 -2.90 20.53
N GLU A 14 -17.23 -1.87 21.37
CA GLU A 14 -18.48 -1.25 21.83
C GLU A 14 -19.29 -0.68 20.66
N LEU A 15 -18.66 0.09 19.76
CA LEU A 15 -19.29 0.61 18.56
C LEU A 15 -19.91 -0.52 17.70
N ILE A 16 -19.15 -1.59 17.46
CA ILE A 16 -19.62 -2.72 16.66
C ILE A 16 -20.81 -3.43 17.31
N SER A 17 -20.81 -3.59 18.63
CA SER A 17 -21.92 -4.21 19.36
C SER A 17 -23.18 -3.35 19.38
N CYS A 18 -23.05 -2.02 19.42
CA CYS A 18 -24.18 -1.09 19.33
C CYS A 18 -24.75 -0.99 17.91
N ALA A 19 -23.94 -1.19 16.87
CA ALA A 19 -24.36 -1.08 15.47
C ALA A 19 -25.16 -2.29 14.96
N GLU A 20 -25.39 -3.33 15.78
CA GLU A 20 -26.30 -4.44 15.45
C GLU A 20 -27.78 -4.04 15.39
N THR A 21 -28.11 -2.80 15.77
CA THR A 21 -29.43 -2.22 15.57
C THR A 21 -29.48 -1.47 14.23
N LYS A 22 -29.80 -2.23 13.17
CA LYS A 22 -30.30 -1.76 11.86
C LYS A 22 -29.39 -0.78 11.08
N ALA A 23 -28.47 -1.29 10.30
CA ALA A 23 -28.37 -0.76 8.94
C ALA A 23 -29.59 -1.29 8.18
N GLU A 24 -30.61 -0.48 7.97
CA GLU A 24 -31.56 -0.76 6.89
C GLU A 24 -30.74 -0.88 5.63
N GLU A 25 -30.81 -2.04 4.95
CA GLU A 25 -30.30 -2.20 3.61
C GLU A 25 -31.04 -1.19 2.75
N ASN A 26 -30.49 0.02 2.63
CA ASN A 26 -30.98 1.03 1.71
C ASN A 26 -30.66 0.53 0.31
N VAL A 27 -31.54 -0.34 -0.22
CA VAL A 27 -31.60 -0.62 -1.64
C VAL A 27 -31.99 0.68 -2.33
N ARG A 28 -30.99 1.47 -2.71
CA ARG A 28 -31.17 2.70 -3.49
C ARG A 28 -31.53 2.33 -4.92
N ASP A 29 -32.78 1.87 -5.12
CA ASP A 29 -33.34 1.63 -6.44
C ASP A 29 -33.81 2.95 -7.05
N SER A 30 -33.55 3.13 -8.34
CA SER A 30 -34.02 4.30 -9.13
C SER A 30 -35.54 4.49 -9.15
N GLN A 31 -36.29 3.48 -8.69
CA GLN A 31 -37.76 3.54 -8.60
C GLN A 31 -38.27 4.11 -7.26
N HIS A 32 -37.38 4.27 -6.26
CA HIS A 32 -37.79 4.79 -4.96
C HIS A 32 -37.64 6.30 -4.86
N ILE A 33 -38.58 6.93 -4.17
CA ILE A 33 -38.48 8.36 -3.81
C ILE A 33 -37.65 8.45 -2.53
N MET A 34 -36.40 8.93 -2.66
CA MET A 34 -35.46 9.04 -1.56
C MET A 34 -35.59 10.40 -0.88
N LEU A 35 -36.06 10.43 0.39
CA LEU A 35 -36.27 11.62 1.22
C LEU A 35 -35.67 11.45 2.64
N ASP A 36 -34.69 10.55 2.77
CA ASP A 36 -34.13 10.11 4.04
C ASP A 36 -32.80 10.81 4.41
N ALA A 37 -32.06 11.26 3.41
CA ALA A 37 -30.68 11.74 3.60
C ALA A 37 -30.50 13.27 3.41
N ASN A 38 -31.59 14.04 3.41
CA ASN A 38 -31.58 15.50 3.28
C ASN A 38 -30.90 16.03 2.00
N GLU A 39 -30.85 15.23 0.96
CA GLU A 39 -30.19 15.56 -0.29
C GLU A 39 -31.01 16.55 -1.12
N ASN A 40 -30.32 17.46 -1.79
CA ASN A 40 -30.95 18.37 -2.73
C ASN A 40 -31.36 17.61 -4.00
N PRO A 41 -32.62 17.68 -4.48
CA PRO A 41 -33.10 16.95 -5.65
C PRO A 41 -32.54 17.45 -6.99
N TYR A 42 -31.87 18.61 -6.99
CA TYR A 42 -31.29 19.24 -8.19
C TYR A 42 -29.83 18.89 -8.37
N ASN A 43 -29.23 19.31 -9.51
CA ASN A 43 -27.82 19.08 -9.87
C ASN A 43 -27.45 17.62 -10.15
N LYS A 44 -28.32 16.89 -10.87
CA LYS A 44 -27.99 15.52 -11.35
C LYS A 44 -26.73 15.53 -12.22
N PRO A 45 -25.88 14.49 -12.14
CA PRO A 45 -26.03 13.24 -11.39
C PRO A 45 -25.42 13.29 -9.97
N PHE A 46 -24.88 14.44 -9.53
CA PHE A 46 -24.08 14.57 -8.30
C PHE A 46 -24.90 14.89 -7.05
N ASN A 47 -26.21 14.95 -7.16
CA ASN A 47 -27.10 15.36 -6.08
C ASN A 47 -27.42 14.25 -5.06
N ARG A 48 -26.96 13.03 -5.28
CA ARG A 48 -27.19 11.87 -4.41
C ARG A 48 -25.87 11.32 -3.87
N TYR A 49 -25.90 10.83 -2.63
CA TYR A 49 -24.79 10.07 -2.10
C TYR A 49 -24.53 8.83 -2.95
N PRO A 50 -23.27 8.42 -3.11
CA PRO A 50 -22.91 7.20 -3.87
C PRO A 50 -23.37 5.94 -3.14
N SER A 51 -23.22 4.77 -3.80
CA SER A 51 -23.39 3.48 -3.14
C SER A 51 -22.39 3.35 -1.99
N ASP A 52 -22.87 3.00 -0.79
CA ASP A 52 -22.05 2.87 0.41
C ASP A 52 -21.29 1.54 0.43
N ASP A 53 -21.85 0.51 -0.18
CA ASP A 53 -21.24 -0.83 -0.28
C ASP A 53 -20.30 -1.02 -1.48
N GLN A 54 -20.33 -0.09 -2.47
CA GLN A 54 -19.53 -0.09 -3.71
C GLN A 54 -19.59 -1.44 -4.46
N ILE A 55 -20.75 -2.07 -4.50
CA ILE A 55 -20.90 -3.48 -4.90
C ILE A 55 -20.39 -3.76 -6.31
N GLU A 56 -20.72 -2.91 -7.29
CA GLU A 56 -20.28 -3.09 -8.69
C GLU A 56 -18.75 -3.13 -8.80
N LEU A 57 -18.06 -2.20 -8.14
CA LEU A 57 -16.61 -2.13 -8.18
C LEU A 57 -15.97 -3.32 -7.44
N LYS A 58 -16.53 -3.73 -6.30
CA LYS A 58 -16.07 -4.91 -5.56
C LYS A 58 -16.27 -6.20 -6.34
N GLU A 59 -17.39 -6.35 -7.07
CA GLU A 59 -17.64 -7.53 -7.91
C GLU A 59 -16.65 -7.67 -9.06
N GLU A 60 -16.36 -6.57 -9.77
CA GLU A 60 -15.36 -6.59 -10.84
C GLU A 60 -13.94 -6.85 -10.30
N LEU A 61 -13.60 -6.27 -9.16
CA LEU A 61 -12.34 -6.57 -8.48
C LEU A 61 -12.26 -8.03 -8.00
N ALA A 62 -13.34 -8.56 -7.44
CA ALA A 62 -13.42 -9.94 -6.97
C ALA A 62 -13.17 -10.93 -8.10
N LYS A 63 -13.84 -10.72 -9.26
CA LYS A 63 -13.63 -11.52 -10.48
C LYS A 63 -12.18 -11.44 -10.96
N LEU A 64 -11.61 -10.24 -11.04
CA LEU A 64 -10.25 -10.03 -11.54
C LEU A 64 -9.18 -10.60 -10.61
N LYS A 65 -9.37 -10.45 -9.31
CA LYS A 65 -8.35 -10.78 -8.29
C LYS A 65 -8.53 -12.16 -7.67
N GLY A 66 -9.60 -12.89 -8.02
CA GLY A 66 -9.86 -14.24 -7.54
C GLY A 66 -10.20 -14.33 -6.05
N VAL A 67 -10.88 -13.33 -5.51
CA VAL A 67 -11.33 -13.26 -4.11
C VAL A 67 -12.85 -13.07 -4.05
N ARG A 68 -13.46 -13.21 -2.87
CA ARG A 68 -14.89 -12.92 -2.69
C ARG A 68 -15.10 -11.42 -2.44
N THR A 69 -16.25 -10.87 -2.83
CA THR A 69 -16.60 -9.46 -2.55
C THR A 69 -16.53 -9.11 -1.07
N LYS A 70 -16.90 -10.05 -0.19
CA LYS A 70 -16.83 -9.92 1.27
C LYS A 70 -15.40 -9.91 1.84
N GLU A 71 -14.41 -10.21 1.03
CA GLU A 71 -12.98 -10.14 1.36
C GLU A 71 -12.32 -8.84 0.88
N ILE A 72 -13.13 -7.89 0.38
CA ILE A 72 -12.68 -6.61 -0.17
C ILE A 72 -13.25 -5.45 0.63
N PHE A 73 -12.38 -4.53 1.06
CA PHE A 73 -12.76 -3.20 1.50
C PHE A 73 -12.05 -2.17 0.63
N LEU A 74 -12.76 -1.13 0.21
CA LEU A 74 -12.20 -0.01 -0.57
C LEU A 74 -11.90 1.17 0.35
N SER A 75 -10.83 1.90 0.05
CA SER A 75 -10.38 3.04 0.86
C SER A 75 -9.92 4.21 -0.01
N ASN A 76 -9.85 5.42 0.56
CA ASN A 76 -9.30 6.61 -0.11
C ASN A 76 -7.76 6.53 -0.23
N GLY A 77 -7.31 5.65 -1.12
CA GLY A 77 -5.93 5.20 -1.23
C GLY A 77 -5.55 4.28 -0.06
N SER A 78 -4.47 3.52 -0.21
CA SER A 78 -3.93 2.67 0.87
C SER A 78 -3.59 3.46 2.14
N THR A 79 -3.43 4.77 2.04
CA THR A 79 -3.15 5.66 3.17
C THR A 79 -4.27 5.67 4.22
N GLU A 80 -5.55 5.71 3.78
CA GLU A 80 -6.69 5.59 4.70
C GLU A 80 -6.73 4.18 5.33
N ALA A 81 -6.47 3.14 4.55
CA ALA A 81 -6.42 1.77 5.07
C ALA A 81 -5.35 1.61 6.16
N ILE A 82 -4.17 2.24 5.98
CA ILE A 82 -3.11 2.27 7.00
C ILE A 82 -3.63 2.93 8.29
N ASP A 83 -4.23 4.12 8.21
CA ASP A 83 -4.79 4.81 9.38
C ASP A 83 -5.88 3.98 10.07
N MET A 84 -6.78 3.39 9.29
CA MET A 84 -7.83 2.53 9.82
C MET A 84 -7.29 1.31 10.59
N CYS A 85 -6.20 0.69 10.15
CA CYS A 85 -5.57 -0.40 10.90
C CYS A 85 -5.19 0.06 12.31
N TYR A 86 -4.57 1.22 12.48
CA TYR A 86 -4.25 1.77 13.80
C TYR A 86 -5.51 2.05 14.61
N ARG A 87 -6.49 2.70 14.03
CA ARG A 87 -7.74 3.07 14.71
C ARG A 87 -8.57 1.86 15.14
N ILE A 88 -8.52 0.77 14.40
CA ILE A 88 -9.28 -0.45 14.68
C ILE A 88 -8.60 -1.29 15.76
N PHE A 89 -7.28 -1.49 15.66
CA PHE A 89 -6.59 -2.52 16.42
C PHE A 89 -5.74 -2.00 17.59
N CYS A 90 -5.30 -0.73 17.57
CA CYS A 90 -4.34 -0.25 18.54
C CYS A 90 -4.96 0.74 19.54
N GLN A 91 -4.83 0.46 20.83
CA GLN A 91 -5.21 1.37 21.91
C GLN A 91 -4.12 2.43 22.10
N PRO A 92 -4.43 3.74 21.91
CA PRO A 92 -3.47 4.83 22.11
C PRO A 92 -2.78 4.78 23.49
N LYS A 93 -1.48 5.07 23.53
CA LYS A 93 -0.63 5.10 24.74
C LYS A 93 -0.47 3.75 25.46
N VAL A 94 -1.03 2.67 24.90
CA VAL A 94 -1.01 1.32 25.51
C VAL A 94 -0.35 0.32 24.58
N ASP A 95 -0.80 0.31 23.32
CA ASP A 95 -0.35 -0.67 22.35
C ASP A 95 0.80 -0.14 21.49
N ASN A 96 1.53 -1.07 20.90
CA ASN A 96 2.62 -0.79 19.98
C ASN A 96 2.46 -1.57 18.67
N VAL A 97 3.25 -1.15 17.69
CA VAL A 97 3.39 -1.84 16.41
C VAL A 97 4.86 -2.06 16.11
N VAL A 98 5.16 -3.11 15.36
CA VAL A 98 6.52 -3.38 14.89
C VAL A 98 6.51 -3.41 13.37
N ALA A 99 7.54 -2.85 12.74
CA ALA A 99 7.74 -2.84 11.31
C ALA A 99 9.17 -3.25 10.94
N ILE A 100 9.34 -3.72 9.73
CA ILE A 100 10.67 -3.82 9.12
C ILE A 100 11.23 -2.43 8.80
N GLU A 101 12.53 -2.24 8.80
CA GLU A 101 13.18 -0.98 8.41
C GLU A 101 14.45 -1.28 7.58
N PRO A 102 14.66 -0.59 6.44
CA PRO A 102 13.85 0.50 5.88
C PRO A 102 12.54 0.01 5.27
N THR A 103 11.48 0.83 5.38
CA THR A 103 10.19 0.57 4.75
C THR A 103 9.40 1.87 4.49
N CYS A 104 8.10 1.75 4.23
CA CYS A 104 7.23 2.89 3.98
C CYS A 104 7.09 3.79 5.23
N GLU A 105 7.49 5.05 5.08
CA GLU A 105 7.45 6.07 6.16
C GLU A 105 6.03 6.31 6.72
N LEU A 106 4.98 6.00 5.96
CA LEU A 106 3.60 6.21 6.39
C LEU A 106 3.24 5.37 7.62
N TYR A 107 3.84 4.19 7.80
CA TYR A 107 3.55 3.36 8.98
C TYR A 107 3.95 4.08 10.26
N ARG A 108 5.17 4.60 10.33
CA ARG A 108 5.66 5.40 11.46
C ARG A 108 4.83 6.67 11.66
N ARG A 109 4.52 7.38 10.57
CA ARG A 109 3.71 8.60 10.62
C ARG A 109 2.34 8.36 11.22
N TYR A 110 1.63 7.31 10.80
CA TYR A 110 0.30 7.00 11.32
C TYR A 110 0.33 6.41 12.72
N ALA A 111 1.40 5.74 13.14
CA ALA A 111 1.60 5.39 14.53
C ALA A 111 1.63 6.65 15.42
N TYR A 112 2.42 7.66 15.05
CA TYR A 112 2.47 8.93 15.78
C TYR A 112 1.15 9.69 15.76
N LEU A 113 0.44 9.74 14.62
CA LEU A 113 -0.86 10.40 14.53
C LEU A 113 -1.92 9.76 15.43
N ASN A 114 -1.81 8.45 15.67
CA ASN A 114 -2.73 7.69 16.53
C ASN A 114 -2.20 7.51 17.96
N ASP A 115 -1.07 8.14 18.32
CA ASP A 115 -0.43 8.04 19.64
C ASP A 115 -0.10 6.59 20.03
N ILE A 116 0.46 5.84 19.06
CA ILE A 116 0.88 4.44 19.18
C ILE A 116 2.41 4.37 19.13
N GLU A 117 3.01 3.59 20.02
CA GLU A 117 4.45 3.32 20.01
C GLU A 117 4.82 2.57 18.73
N TYR A 118 5.81 3.10 18.00
CA TYR A 118 6.35 2.48 16.80
C TYR A 118 7.74 1.91 17.08
N ARG A 119 7.88 0.63 16.86
CA ARG A 119 9.15 -0.11 16.91
C ARG A 119 9.52 -0.63 15.54
N SER A 120 10.80 -0.91 15.31
CA SER A 120 11.27 -1.48 14.05
C SER A 120 12.45 -2.41 14.25
N THR A 121 12.58 -3.39 13.36
CA THR A 121 13.76 -4.23 13.20
C THR A 121 14.41 -3.97 11.86
N LEU A 122 15.73 -3.95 11.80
CA LEU A 122 16.44 -3.73 10.55
C LEU A 122 16.33 -4.96 9.64
N LEU A 123 16.19 -4.72 8.36
CA LEU A 123 16.44 -5.71 7.33
C LEU A 123 17.94 -5.99 7.24
N ASP A 124 18.33 -7.07 6.60
CA ASP A 124 19.74 -7.37 6.32
C ASP A 124 20.29 -6.50 5.15
N ASP A 125 21.56 -6.71 4.78
CA ASP A 125 22.24 -5.98 3.71
C ASP A 125 21.62 -6.21 2.30
N ASP A 126 20.84 -7.28 2.13
CA ASP A 126 20.07 -7.61 0.93
C ASP A 126 18.59 -7.23 1.06
N PHE A 127 18.27 -6.46 2.08
CA PHE A 127 16.91 -6.02 2.42
C PHE A 127 15.93 -7.18 2.65
N GLN A 128 16.39 -8.29 3.24
CA GLN A 128 15.54 -9.39 3.65
C GLN A 128 15.22 -9.31 5.14
N LEU A 129 14.03 -9.78 5.49
CA LEU A 129 13.58 -9.84 6.87
C LEU A 129 14.10 -11.13 7.55
N ASN A 130 14.39 -11.02 8.84
CA ASN A 130 14.56 -12.14 9.75
C ASN A 130 13.29 -12.26 10.62
N ALA A 131 12.52 -13.32 10.43
CA ALA A 131 11.27 -13.52 11.13
C ALA A 131 11.46 -13.65 12.66
N ALA A 132 12.54 -14.29 13.11
CA ALA A 132 12.81 -14.44 14.54
C ALA A 132 13.07 -13.09 15.21
N GLU A 133 13.91 -12.25 14.62
CA GLU A 133 14.20 -10.92 15.15
C GLU A 133 12.96 -10.02 15.17
N LEU A 134 12.11 -10.10 14.12
CA LEU A 134 10.86 -9.34 14.08
C LEU A 134 9.88 -9.79 15.17
N LEU A 135 9.76 -11.09 15.40
CA LEU A 135 8.90 -11.65 16.44
C LEU A 135 9.44 -11.37 17.85
N ASP A 136 10.75 -11.40 18.05
CA ASP A 136 11.40 -11.08 19.34
C ASP A 136 11.23 -9.60 19.72
N ALA A 137 11.03 -8.69 18.75
CA ALA A 137 10.72 -7.29 19.00
C ALA A 137 9.27 -7.06 19.48
N CYS A 138 8.43 -8.07 19.39
CA CYS A 138 7.03 -8.02 19.80
C CYS A 138 6.86 -8.32 21.30
N ASP A 139 5.83 -7.72 21.87
CA ASP A 139 5.39 -8.02 23.23
C ASP A 139 3.85 -8.19 23.30
N LYS A 140 3.31 -8.37 24.51
CA LYS A 140 1.85 -8.51 24.71
C LYS A 140 1.01 -7.31 24.25
N HIS A 141 1.63 -6.16 24.06
CA HIS A 141 0.99 -4.92 23.59
C HIS A 141 1.17 -4.71 22.09
N THR A 142 1.95 -5.56 21.42
CA THR A 142 2.10 -5.47 19.96
C THR A 142 0.83 -5.95 19.27
N LYS A 143 0.18 -5.08 18.49
CA LYS A 143 -1.08 -5.38 17.79
C LYS A 143 -0.91 -5.58 16.31
N LEU A 144 0.02 -4.84 15.69
CA LEU A 144 0.23 -4.86 14.25
C LEU A 144 1.70 -5.13 13.92
N LEU A 145 1.93 -5.95 12.91
CA LEU A 145 3.19 -6.07 12.21
C LEU A 145 3.05 -5.52 10.78
N TRP A 146 3.99 -4.67 10.37
CA TRP A 146 4.00 -4.05 9.05
C TRP A 146 5.10 -4.63 8.16
N LEU A 147 4.70 -5.26 7.06
CA LEU A 147 5.58 -5.79 6.01
C LEU A 147 5.22 -5.13 4.68
N CYS A 148 6.21 -4.70 3.90
CA CYS A 148 6.00 -4.16 2.57
C CYS A 148 6.71 -5.07 1.54
N SER A 149 5.95 -5.60 0.58
CA SER A 149 6.52 -6.52 -0.42
C SER A 149 5.77 -6.41 -1.76
N PRO A 150 6.43 -5.90 -2.82
CA PRO A 150 7.80 -5.36 -2.88
C PRO A 150 8.01 -4.18 -1.94
N ASN A 151 9.19 -4.14 -1.28
CA ASN A 151 9.48 -3.13 -0.27
C ASN A 151 9.85 -1.77 -0.89
N THR A 152 9.67 -0.72 -0.13
CA THR A 152 10.13 0.64 -0.48
C THR A 152 11.00 1.19 0.67
N PRO A 153 12.20 1.76 0.42
CA PRO A 153 12.72 2.18 -0.87
C PRO A 153 13.54 1.13 -1.64
N SER A 154 13.77 -0.06 -1.11
CA SER A 154 14.68 -1.07 -1.68
C SER A 154 14.20 -1.70 -2.99
N GLY A 155 12.88 -1.90 -3.15
CA GLY A 155 12.26 -2.45 -4.36
C GLY A 155 12.18 -3.97 -4.44
N ASN A 156 12.80 -4.70 -3.50
CA ASN A 156 12.85 -6.16 -3.47
C ASN A 156 11.57 -6.78 -2.90
N LEU A 157 11.31 -8.02 -3.27
CA LEU A 157 10.35 -8.87 -2.57
C LEU A 157 10.97 -9.41 -1.28
N LEU A 158 10.18 -9.54 -0.25
CA LEU A 158 10.56 -10.26 0.96
C LEU A 158 10.49 -11.78 0.71
N ASN A 159 11.36 -12.52 1.40
CA ASN A 159 11.35 -13.97 1.35
C ASN A 159 10.01 -14.50 1.89
N VAL A 160 9.31 -15.29 1.05
CA VAL A 160 7.97 -15.81 1.36
C VAL A 160 7.97 -16.70 2.60
N GLU A 161 9.00 -17.54 2.78
CA GLU A 161 9.12 -18.44 3.92
C GLU A 161 9.27 -17.65 5.24
N GLU A 162 10.04 -16.55 5.23
CA GLU A 162 10.18 -15.67 6.40
C GLU A 162 8.86 -14.95 6.71
N VAL A 163 8.17 -14.46 5.70
CA VAL A 163 6.82 -13.86 5.90
C VAL A 163 5.83 -14.88 6.48
N GLU A 164 5.87 -16.13 6.00
CA GLU A 164 5.03 -17.20 6.57
C GLU A 164 5.34 -17.52 8.03
N LYS A 165 6.62 -17.51 8.41
CA LYS A 165 7.01 -17.68 9.82
C LYS A 165 6.41 -16.58 10.69
N VAL A 166 6.44 -15.32 10.21
CA VAL A 166 5.80 -14.19 10.91
C VAL A 166 4.30 -14.40 11.02
N LEU A 167 3.61 -14.75 9.92
CA LEU A 167 2.16 -14.99 9.91
C LEU A 167 1.73 -16.10 10.88
N LYS A 168 2.54 -17.15 11.01
CA LYS A 168 2.28 -18.30 11.91
C LYS A 168 2.69 -18.02 13.35
N GLY A 169 3.71 -17.21 13.57
CA GLY A 169 4.31 -16.95 14.89
C GLY A 169 3.72 -15.76 15.64
N PHE A 170 2.95 -14.92 14.99
CA PHE A 170 2.38 -13.70 15.59
C PHE A 170 0.88 -13.84 15.88
N ASP A 171 0.48 -13.58 17.12
CA ASP A 171 -0.92 -13.64 17.55
C ASP A 171 -1.73 -12.35 17.26
N GLY A 172 -1.10 -11.31 16.74
CA GLY A 172 -1.72 -10.06 16.29
C GLY A 172 -2.01 -10.05 14.80
N ILE A 173 -2.26 -8.86 14.25
CA ILE A 173 -2.54 -8.66 12.82
C ILE A 173 -1.24 -8.40 12.07
N VAL A 174 -0.99 -9.14 11.00
CA VAL A 174 0.12 -8.90 10.06
C VAL A 174 -0.43 -8.20 8.82
N ILE A 175 0.07 -7.00 8.55
CA ILE A 175 -0.27 -6.25 7.34
C ILE A 175 0.85 -6.43 6.31
N ILE A 176 0.49 -6.92 5.12
CA ILE A 176 1.38 -7.03 3.97
C ILE A 176 0.96 -5.96 2.96
N ASP A 177 1.78 -4.92 2.84
CA ASP A 177 1.54 -3.86 1.86
C ASP A 177 2.08 -4.30 0.49
N GLU A 178 1.17 -4.67 -0.38
CA GLU A 178 1.41 -5.10 -1.76
C GLU A 178 1.15 -3.97 -2.77
N ALA A 179 1.38 -2.70 -2.42
CA ALA A 179 1.17 -1.56 -3.31
C ALA A 179 1.92 -1.69 -4.65
N TYR A 180 2.98 -2.46 -4.70
CA TYR A 180 3.80 -2.68 -5.90
C TYR A 180 3.70 -4.10 -6.47
N ALA A 181 2.86 -4.99 -5.92
CA ALA A 181 2.81 -6.40 -6.29
C ALA A 181 2.38 -6.62 -7.75
N ASP A 182 1.56 -5.74 -8.31
CA ASP A 182 1.14 -5.85 -9.72
C ASP A 182 2.30 -5.67 -10.73
N PHE A 183 3.50 -5.21 -10.30
CA PHE A 183 4.74 -5.18 -11.09
C PHE A 183 5.55 -6.48 -11.04
N THR A 184 5.10 -7.48 -10.32
CA THR A 184 5.70 -8.80 -10.29
C THR A 184 4.74 -9.85 -10.84
N ARG A 185 5.28 -10.95 -11.37
CA ARG A 185 4.49 -12.11 -11.83
C ARG A 185 4.45 -13.23 -10.78
N LEU A 186 4.98 -12.96 -9.59
CA LEU A 186 5.00 -13.93 -8.51
C LEU A 186 3.65 -13.92 -7.79
N GLN A 187 3.36 -15.02 -7.12
CA GLN A 187 2.15 -15.17 -6.32
C GLN A 187 2.08 -14.09 -5.24
N THR A 188 0.91 -13.50 -5.06
CA THR A 188 0.64 -12.48 -4.05
C THR A 188 0.07 -13.12 -2.77
N PHE A 189 0.29 -12.50 -1.63
CA PHE A 189 -0.30 -12.97 -0.37
C PHE A 189 -1.83 -12.86 -0.36
N ARG A 190 -2.40 -11.96 -1.17
CA ARG A 190 -3.85 -11.89 -1.39
C ARG A 190 -4.46 -13.25 -1.75
N GLU A 191 -3.78 -14.06 -2.56
CA GLU A 191 -4.26 -15.39 -2.98
C GLU A 191 -4.30 -16.41 -1.84
N ARG A 192 -3.71 -16.06 -0.70
CA ARG A 192 -3.55 -16.90 0.48
C ARG A 192 -4.32 -16.41 1.71
N ILE A 193 -5.30 -15.52 1.53
CA ILE A 193 -6.11 -14.95 2.63
C ILE A 193 -6.80 -16.06 3.45
N SER A 194 -7.24 -17.13 2.79
CA SER A 194 -7.90 -18.25 3.48
C SER A 194 -6.98 -19.03 4.42
N GLU A 195 -5.65 -18.98 4.19
CA GLU A 195 -4.66 -19.71 5.00
C GLU A 195 -4.32 -18.97 6.30
N PHE A 196 -4.39 -17.64 6.29
CA PHE A 196 -3.91 -16.79 7.39
C PHE A 196 -5.02 -15.85 7.89
N PRO A 197 -5.72 -16.20 8.96
CA PRO A 197 -6.85 -15.42 9.46
C PRO A 197 -6.47 -14.07 10.10
N ASN A 198 -5.18 -13.85 10.37
CA ASN A 198 -4.61 -12.62 10.92
C ASN A 198 -3.95 -11.73 9.86
N MET A 199 -4.09 -12.06 8.58
CA MET A 199 -3.45 -11.33 7.50
C MET A 199 -4.39 -10.27 6.90
N ILE A 200 -3.84 -9.08 6.71
CA ILE A 200 -4.42 -8.02 5.90
C ILE A 200 -3.45 -7.73 4.75
N VAL A 201 -3.95 -7.70 3.53
CA VAL A 201 -3.17 -7.30 2.35
C VAL A 201 -3.67 -5.97 1.83
N LEU A 202 -2.77 -5.00 1.67
CA LEU A 202 -3.08 -3.69 1.10
C LEU A 202 -2.66 -3.64 -0.37
N ASN A 203 -3.48 -3.02 -1.20
CA ASN A 203 -3.15 -2.73 -2.60
C ASN A 203 -3.67 -1.35 -2.98
N THR A 204 -3.29 -0.83 -4.15
CA THR A 204 -3.66 0.53 -4.56
C THR A 204 -3.72 0.69 -6.08
N PHE A 205 -4.64 1.51 -6.55
CA PHE A 205 -4.71 1.95 -7.94
C PHE A 205 -3.66 3.02 -8.28
N SER A 206 -2.98 3.58 -7.28
CA SER A 206 -2.03 4.69 -7.48
C SER A 206 -0.76 4.32 -8.24
N LYS A 207 -0.39 3.03 -8.34
CA LYS A 207 0.90 2.58 -8.90
C LYS A 207 0.70 1.88 -10.25
N ALA A 208 0.55 0.57 -10.26
CA ALA A 208 0.43 -0.21 -11.49
C ALA A 208 -0.79 0.18 -12.33
N TRP A 209 -1.87 0.59 -11.70
CA TRP A 209 -3.11 1.03 -12.35
C TRP A 209 -3.05 2.47 -12.89
N ALA A 210 -1.91 3.16 -12.77
CA ALA A 210 -1.68 4.53 -13.28
C ALA A 210 -2.76 5.56 -12.85
N SER A 211 -3.45 5.32 -11.74
CA SER A 211 -4.63 6.07 -11.30
C SER A 211 -4.44 6.72 -9.93
N ALA A 212 -3.29 7.35 -9.70
CA ALA A 212 -2.96 7.95 -8.40
C ALA A 212 -3.94 9.06 -7.98
N ALA A 213 -4.50 9.80 -8.94
CA ALA A 213 -5.37 10.94 -8.69
C ALA A 213 -6.77 10.55 -8.17
N ILE A 214 -7.27 9.34 -8.48
CA ILE A 214 -8.61 8.90 -8.04
C ILE A 214 -8.66 8.46 -6.59
N ARG A 215 -7.51 8.34 -5.92
CA ARG A 215 -7.42 7.98 -4.51
C ARG A 215 -8.13 6.68 -4.16
N LEU A 216 -7.91 5.59 -4.91
CA LEU A 216 -8.50 4.29 -4.66
C LEU A 216 -7.46 3.30 -4.11
N GLY A 217 -7.69 2.82 -2.89
CA GLY A 217 -6.97 1.73 -2.22
C GLY A 217 -7.88 0.52 -2.02
N VAL A 218 -7.28 -0.64 -1.85
CA VAL A 218 -8.00 -1.89 -1.62
C VAL A 218 -7.37 -2.64 -0.45
N VAL A 219 -8.20 -3.10 0.45
CA VAL A 219 -7.85 -4.01 1.54
C VAL A 219 -8.42 -5.38 1.24
N TYR A 220 -7.59 -6.39 1.30
CA TYR A 220 -7.99 -7.79 1.20
C TYR A 220 -7.74 -8.48 2.54
N ALA A 221 -8.74 -9.12 3.09
CA ALA A 221 -8.65 -9.91 4.32
C ALA A 221 -9.82 -10.88 4.42
N GLN A 222 -9.83 -11.77 5.40
CA GLN A 222 -11.01 -12.59 5.68
C GLN A 222 -12.22 -11.73 6.04
N GLU A 223 -13.41 -12.22 5.70
CA GLU A 223 -14.71 -11.53 5.87
C GLU A 223 -14.90 -10.93 7.26
N ALA A 224 -14.45 -11.60 8.32
CA ALA A 224 -14.55 -11.12 9.69
C ALA A 224 -13.78 -9.78 9.90
N ILE A 225 -12.59 -9.64 9.31
CA ILE A 225 -11.80 -8.41 9.36
C ILE A 225 -12.46 -7.32 8.50
N ILE A 226 -12.86 -7.64 7.26
CA ILE A 226 -13.50 -6.69 6.35
C ILE A 226 -14.80 -6.13 6.94
N SER A 227 -15.58 -6.97 7.63
CA SER A 227 -16.79 -6.51 8.34
C SER A 227 -16.49 -5.40 9.37
N ILE A 228 -15.33 -5.48 10.05
CA ILE A 228 -14.92 -4.45 11.00
C ILE A 228 -14.57 -3.15 10.27
N PHE A 229 -13.82 -3.23 9.18
CA PHE A 229 -13.50 -2.05 8.35
C PHE A 229 -14.77 -1.35 7.88
N ASN A 230 -15.75 -2.09 7.36
CA ASN A 230 -17.04 -1.53 6.91
C ASN A 230 -17.80 -0.84 8.06
N LYS A 231 -17.76 -1.37 9.28
CA LYS A 231 -18.46 -0.77 10.43
C LYS A 231 -17.76 0.48 10.99
N VAL A 232 -16.46 0.64 10.76
CA VAL A 232 -15.65 1.74 11.28
C VAL A 232 -15.46 2.85 10.24
N SER A 233 -15.60 2.54 8.96
CA SER A 233 -15.48 3.51 7.87
C SER A 233 -16.56 4.60 7.97
N SER A 234 -16.26 5.80 7.48
CA SER A 234 -17.26 6.84 7.33
C SER A 234 -18.30 6.43 6.27
N PRO A 235 -19.58 6.74 6.45
CA PRO A 235 -20.59 6.52 5.42
C PRO A 235 -20.18 7.18 4.09
N TYR A 236 -20.45 6.51 2.98
CA TYR A 236 -20.21 7.02 1.62
C TYR A 236 -18.77 7.50 1.35
N HIS A 237 -17.78 6.92 2.03
CA HIS A 237 -16.39 7.38 2.01
C HIS A 237 -15.72 7.31 0.63
N ILE A 238 -16.19 6.46 -0.29
CA ILE A 238 -15.70 6.40 -1.68
C ILE A 238 -16.66 7.17 -2.59
N SER A 239 -16.18 8.29 -3.13
CA SER A 239 -16.99 9.16 -3.97
C SER A 239 -17.48 8.46 -5.25
N GLN A 240 -18.60 8.93 -5.81
CA GLN A 240 -19.13 8.45 -7.08
C GLN A 240 -18.07 8.50 -8.20
N LEU A 241 -17.34 9.61 -8.28
CA LEU A 241 -16.28 9.78 -9.30
C LEU A 241 -15.15 8.74 -9.14
N THR A 242 -14.76 8.43 -7.90
CA THR A 242 -13.77 7.40 -7.64
C THR A 242 -14.27 6.01 -8.04
N GLN A 243 -15.53 5.69 -7.74
CA GLN A 243 -16.13 4.40 -8.11
C GLN A 243 -16.21 4.26 -9.63
N GLU A 244 -16.69 5.27 -10.35
CA GLU A 244 -16.79 5.29 -11.81
C GLU A 244 -15.41 5.15 -12.47
N GLN A 245 -14.41 5.91 -12.02
CA GLN A 245 -13.05 5.82 -12.56
C GLN A 245 -12.37 4.50 -12.21
N GLY A 246 -12.66 3.92 -11.05
CA GLY A 246 -12.22 2.57 -10.69
C GLY A 246 -12.77 1.51 -11.65
N LEU A 247 -14.07 1.56 -11.93
CA LEU A 247 -14.72 0.67 -12.91
C LEU A 247 -14.17 0.87 -14.33
N ASP A 248 -13.93 2.12 -14.73
CA ASP A 248 -13.33 2.42 -16.02
C ASP A 248 -11.91 1.85 -16.15
N ALA A 249 -11.09 2.01 -15.13
CA ALA A 249 -9.74 1.40 -15.10
C ALA A 249 -9.81 -0.14 -15.24
N LEU A 250 -10.77 -0.81 -14.57
CA LEU A 250 -10.94 -2.26 -14.68
C LEU A 250 -11.38 -2.70 -16.08
N LYS A 251 -12.19 -1.90 -16.80
CA LYS A 251 -12.54 -2.15 -18.19
C LYS A 251 -11.33 -2.09 -19.13
N HIS A 252 -10.39 -1.18 -18.82
CA HIS A 252 -9.17 -0.96 -19.59
C HIS A 252 -7.95 -1.76 -19.07
N ARG A 253 -8.19 -2.85 -18.32
CA ARG A 253 -7.11 -3.65 -17.68
C ARG A 253 -6.02 -4.13 -18.64
N TYR A 254 -6.38 -4.42 -19.91
CA TYR A 254 -5.39 -4.88 -20.89
C TYR A 254 -4.39 -3.80 -21.28
N ASP A 255 -4.81 -2.55 -21.36
CA ASP A 255 -3.91 -1.41 -21.61
C ASP A 255 -2.96 -1.26 -20.40
N ILE A 256 -3.48 -1.42 -19.19
CA ILE A 256 -2.68 -1.37 -17.95
C ILE A 256 -1.64 -2.50 -17.91
N GLU A 257 -2.04 -3.71 -18.28
CA GLU A 257 -1.10 -4.84 -18.39
C GLU A 257 0.03 -4.56 -19.41
N ASP A 258 -0.29 -3.90 -20.52
CA ASP A 258 0.71 -3.52 -21.52
C ASP A 258 1.62 -2.40 -21.00
N TRP A 259 1.09 -1.40 -20.30
CA TRP A 259 1.91 -0.38 -19.63
C TRP A 259 2.84 -0.99 -18.59
N ILE A 260 2.37 -1.94 -17.80
CA ILE A 260 3.21 -2.69 -16.84
C ILE A 260 4.36 -3.40 -17.59
N LYS A 261 4.08 -4.10 -18.69
CA LYS A 261 5.12 -4.76 -19.51
C LYS A 261 6.17 -3.76 -19.99
N ILE A 262 5.73 -2.60 -20.49
CA ILE A 262 6.63 -1.52 -20.94
C ILE A 262 7.50 -1.05 -19.78
N LEU A 263 6.92 -0.76 -18.61
CA LEU A 263 7.67 -0.31 -17.44
C LEU A 263 8.67 -1.36 -16.96
N LEU A 264 8.32 -2.63 -17.00
CA LEU A 264 9.24 -3.72 -16.61
C LEU A 264 10.43 -3.85 -17.57
N LEU A 265 10.23 -3.64 -18.88
CA LEU A 265 11.31 -3.61 -19.87
C LEU A 265 12.21 -2.38 -19.65
N GLU A 266 11.61 -1.21 -19.45
CA GLU A 266 12.34 0.01 -19.14
C GLU A 266 13.11 -0.09 -17.83
N ARG A 267 12.55 -0.73 -16.78
CA ARG A 267 13.26 -0.99 -15.53
C ARG A 267 14.56 -1.76 -15.76
N LYS A 268 14.50 -2.85 -16.53
CA LYS A 268 15.69 -3.63 -16.87
C LYS A 268 16.74 -2.79 -17.60
N ARG A 269 16.31 -2.00 -18.59
CA ARG A 269 17.18 -1.09 -19.34
C ARG A 269 17.83 -0.04 -18.46
N MET A 270 17.04 0.56 -17.55
CA MET A 270 17.49 1.61 -16.64
C MET A 270 18.49 1.07 -15.60
N ILE A 271 18.24 -0.10 -15.03
CA ILE A 271 19.17 -0.74 -14.09
C ILE A 271 20.53 -0.95 -14.76
N LEU A 272 20.57 -1.59 -15.92
CA LEU A 272 21.81 -1.84 -16.66
C LEU A 272 22.53 -0.53 -17.04
N ALA A 273 21.78 0.49 -17.42
CA ALA A 273 22.34 1.80 -17.74
C ALA A 273 22.94 2.49 -16.50
N PHE A 274 22.27 2.43 -15.36
CA PHE A 274 22.76 3.00 -14.09
C PHE A 274 24.02 2.31 -13.59
N GLU A 275 24.11 0.99 -13.70
CA GLU A 275 25.32 0.21 -13.35
C GLU A 275 26.55 0.66 -14.16
N SER A 276 26.36 1.21 -15.36
CA SER A 276 27.45 1.74 -16.20
C SER A 276 27.83 3.19 -15.93
N LEU A 277 27.08 3.92 -15.09
CA LEU A 277 27.37 5.33 -14.80
C LEU A 277 28.56 5.47 -13.85
N ALA A 278 29.45 6.42 -14.17
CA ALA A 278 30.62 6.69 -13.35
C ALA A 278 30.30 7.17 -11.92
N CYS A 279 29.12 7.80 -11.72
CA CYS A 279 28.64 8.27 -10.42
C CYS A 279 27.86 7.22 -9.61
N CYS A 280 27.54 6.05 -10.20
CA CYS A 280 26.85 4.95 -9.53
C CYS A 280 27.84 3.93 -8.96
N GLU A 281 27.57 3.46 -7.74
CA GLU A 281 28.35 2.38 -7.10
C GLU A 281 27.67 1.02 -7.24
N LYS A 282 26.35 0.97 -6.98
CA LYS A 282 25.55 -0.26 -6.97
C LYS A 282 24.12 0.04 -7.32
N VAL A 283 23.47 -0.84 -8.06
CA VAL A 283 22.01 -0.84 -8.22
C VAL A 283 21.45 -2.06 -7.53
N TYR A 284 20.45 -1.86 -6.69
CA TYR A 284 19.79 -2.96 -5.99
C TYR A 284 18.70 -3.60 -6.88
N PRO A 285 18.53 -4.93 -6.82
CA PRO A 285 17.46 -5.62 -7.55
C PRO A 285 16.07 -5.06 -7.16
N SER A 286 15.16 -4.97 -8.15
CA SER A 286 13.83 -4.43 -7.90
C SER A 286 12.73 -5.25 -8.58
N ASN A 287 11.62 -5.41 -7.87
CA ASN A 287 10.35 -5.98 -8.31
C ASN A 287 9.23 -4.91 -8.43
N ALA A 288 9.56 -3.63 -8.16
CA ALA A 288 8.63 -2.50 -8.22
C ALA A 288 8.76 -1.69 -9.52
N ASN A 289 8.06 -0.56 -9.63
CA ASN A 289 8.23 0.41 -10.71
C ASN A 289 9.31 1.47 -10.43
N PHE A 290 10.25 1.15 -9.58
CA PHE A 290 11.41 1.96 -9.24
C PHE A 290 12.58 1.03 -8.89
N PHE A 291 13.75 1.57 -8.73
CA PHE A 291 14.91 0.88 -8.16
C PHE A 291 15.67 1.81 -7.22
N LEU A 292 16.45 1.21 -6.33
CA LEU A 292 17.38 1.91 -5.44
C LEU A 292 18.78 1.85 -6.04
N ALA A 293 19.43 2.98 -6.16
CA ALA A 293 20.80 3.09 -6.64
C ALA A 293 21.68 3.77 -5.58
N LYS A 294 22.77 3.10 -5.20
CA LYS A 294 23.83 3.69 -4.35
C LYS A 294 24.74 4.52 -5.24
N MET A 295 24.87 5.78 -4.92
CA MET A 295 25.67 6.75 -5.66
C MET A 295 26.97 7.06 -4.88
N LYS A 296 28.00 7.51 -5.55
CA LYS A 296 29.21 7.98 -4.89
C LYS A 296 28.97 9.25 -4.05
N GLU A 297 28.11 10.13 -4.56
CA GLU A 297 27.77 11.43 -3.97
C GLU A 297 26.27 11.69 -4.18
N ALA A 298 25.41 10.96 -3.45
CA ALA A 298 23.95 11.00 -3.70
C ALA A 298 23.36 12.40 -3.60
N GLN A 299 23.76 13.18 -2.58
CA GLN A 299 23.24 14.54 -2.40
C GLN A 299 23.64 15.46 -3.56
N SER A 300 24.90 15.43 -4.01
CA SER A 300 25.35 16.25 -5.14
C SER A 300 24.64 15.87 -6.47
N VAL A 301 24.44 14.58 -6.68
CA VAL A 301 23.67 14.06 -7.83
C VAL A 301 22.20 14.48 -7.75
N TYR A 302 21.61 14.40 -6.58
CA TYR A 302 20.23 14.84 -6.33
C TYR A 302 20.06 16.34 -6.64
N ASP A 303 20.95 17.19 -6.09
CA ASP A 303 20.89 18.64 -6.29
C ASP A 303 21.04 18.99 -7.78
N TYR A 304 22.02 18.36 -8.46
CA TYR A 304 22.21 18.51 -9.90
C TYR A 304 20.96 18.14 -10.71
N LEU A 305 20.32 17.01 -10.39
CA LEU A 305 19.08 16.60 -11.08
C LEU A 305 17.93 17.58 -10.81
N CYS A 306 17.78 18.06 -9.58
CA CYS A 306 16.77 19.06 -9.23
C CYS A 306 16.98 20.38 -9.98
N GLU A 307 18.23 20.86 -10.11
CA GLU A 307 18.57 22.05 -10.92
C GLU A 307 18.18 21.88 -12.41
N LYS A 308 18.19 20.65 -12.92
CA LYS A 308 17.76 20.31 -14.28
C LYS A 308 16.26 19.99 -14.39
N GLY A 309 15.48 20.17 -13.30
CA GLY A 309 14.04 19.92 -13.29
C GLY A 309 13.65 18.45 -13.14
N ILE A 310 14.59 17.54 -12.79
CA ILE A 310 14.31 16.13 -12.55
C ILE A 310 14.27 15.86 -11.05
N HIS A 311 13.13 15.41 -10.54
CA HIS A 311 12.92 15.09 -9.16
C HIS A 311 12.98 13.58 -8.92
N VAL A 312 13.95 13.13 -8.15
CA VAL A 312 14.09 11.74 -7.66
C VAL A 312 13.92 11.72 -6.15
N ARG A 313 13.91 10.54 -5.52
CA ARG A 313 13.85 10.47 -4.06
C ARG A 313 15.24 10.24 -3.47
N GLU A 314 15.72 11.21 -2.70
CA GLU A 314 16.91 11.09 -1.89
C GLU A 314 16.61 10.22 -0.65
N CYS A 315 17.47 9.23 -0.36
CA CYS A 315 17.26 8.24 0.69
C CYS A 315 18.43 8.10 1.67
N SER A 316 19.43 8.97 1.64
CA SER A 316 20.65 8.81 2.47
C SER A 316 20.39 8.82 3.98
N ASN A 317 19.30 9.44 4.41
CA ASN A 317 18.89 9.49 5.81
C ASN A 317 18.02 8.30 6.23
N VAL A 318 17.77 7.35 5.32
CA VAL A 318 17.01 6.13 5.60
C VAL A 318 17.99 5.02 5.98
N SER A 319 17.67 4.23 6.99
CA SER A 319 18.51 3.11 7.45
C SER A 319 18.90 2.20 6.27
N LEU A 320 20.14 1.73 6.23
CA LEU A 320 20.73 0.90 5.17
C LEU A 320 20.79 1.54 3.77
N CYS A 321 20.29 2.77 3.60
CA CYS A 321 20.23 3.45 2.31
C CYS A 321 21.23 4.63 2.19
N GLY A 322 22.33 4.60 2.94
CA GLY A 322 23.35 5.64 2.88
C GLY A 322 23.85 5.88 1.44
N ASN A 323 23.86 7.15 1.01
CA ASN A 323 24.18 7.54 -0.36
C ASN A 323 23.28 6.93 -1.44
N CYS A 324 22.01 6.67 -1.16
CA CYS A 324 21.09 6.07 -2.14
C CYS A 324 20.09 7.08 -2.70
N LEU A 325 19.79 6.92 -3.98
CA LEU A 325 18.66 7.55 -4.68
C LEU A 325 17.67 6.47 -5.10
N ARG A 326 16.37 6.69 -4.85
CA ARG A 326 15.32 5.87 -5.42
C ARG A 326 14.82 6.52 -6.70
N ILE A 327 14.94 5.78 -7.81
CA ILE A 327 14.62 6.25 -9.16
C ILE A 327 13.33 5.56 -9.61
N THR A 328 12.29 6.33 -9.86
CA THR A 328 11.06 5.82 -10.47
C THR A 328 11.26 5.59 -11.97
N ILE A 329 10.72 4.52 -12.51
CA ILE A 329 10.72 4.24 -13.94
C ILE A 329 9.65 5.10 -14.60
N GLY A 330 10.09 6.05 -15.42
CA GLY A 330 9.26 6.91 -16.25
C GLY A 330 9.02 6.34 -17.65
N SER A 331 8.51 7.18 -18.53
CA SER A 331 8.45 6.91 -19.97
C SER A 331 9.86 6.77 -20.57
N LYS A 332 9.95 6.21 -21.78
CA LYS A 332 11.24 6.10 -22.50
C LYS A 332 11.96 7.44 -22.63
N ALA A 333 11.20 8.52 -22.85
CA ALA A 333 11.75 9.87 -23.01
C ALA A 333 12.32 10.39 -21.69
N GLU A 334 11.55 10.32 -20.59
CA GLU A 334 11.99 10.73 -19.25
C GLU A 334 13.20 9.92 -18.78
N ASN A 335 13.19 8.61 -19.02
CA ASN A 335 14.32 7.73 -18.70
C ASN A 335 15.57 8.05 -19.52
N ALA A 336 15.42 8.43 -20.80
CA ALA A 336 16.55 8.84 -21.64
C ALA A 336 17.14 10.18 -21.19
N GLU A 337 16.30 11.11 -20.75
CA GLU A 337 16.70 12.42 -20.27
C GLU A 337 17.56 12.32 -19.02
N ILE A 338 17.08 11.61 -17.97
CA ILE A 338 17.87 11.42 -16.75
C ILE A 338 19.21 10.72 -17.03
N LEU A 339 19.24 9.71 -17.92
CA LEU A 339 20.49 9.04 -18.30
C LEU A 339 21.44 9.95 -19.05
N GLY A 340 20.91 10.82 -19.93
CA GLY A 340 21.69 11.82 -20.65
C GLY A 340 22.39 12.79 -19.70
N LEU A 341 21.66 13.30 -18.72
CA LEU A 341 22.20 14.21 -17.70
C LEU A 341 23.25 13.53 -16.82
N LEU A 342 22.98 12.31 -16.34
CA LEU A 342 23.91 11.60 -15.47
C LEU A 342 25.20 11.16 -16.18
N ARG A 343 25.18 10.93 -17.51
CA ARG A 343 26.40 10.69 -18.29
C ARG A 343 27.27 11.94 -18.42
N CYS A 344 26.66 13.13 -18.40
CA CYS A 344 27.35 14.41 -18.43
C CYS A 344 27.74 14.93 -17.05
N TYR A 345 27.22 14.30 -15.98
CA TYR A 345 27.54 14.69 -14.61
C TYR A 345 29.03 14.48 -14.31
N LYS A 346 29.67 15.54 -13.85
CA LYS A 346 31.07 15.49 -13.37
C LYS A 346 31.03 15.74 -11.88
N SER A 347 31.61 14.83 -11.11
CA SER A 347 31.83 15.07 -9.67
C SER A 347 32.63 16.37 -9.49
N THR A 348 32.22 17.15 -8.53
CA THR A 348 32.87 18.42 -8.17
C THR A 348 34.11 18.23 -7.29
N LYS A 349 34.51 16.98 -7.02
CA LYS A 349 35.74 16.65 -6.28
C LYS A 349 36.86 16.18 -7.16
#